data_4b54a6f103e734d2f75850cbe86a9ac3
#
_entry.id   4b54a6f103e734d2f75850cbe86a9ac3
#
_cell.length_a   1.000
_cell.length_b   1.000
_cell.length_c   1.000
_cell.angle_alpha   90.00
_cell.angle_beta   90.00
_cell.angle_gamma   90.00
#
_symmetry.space_group_name_H-M   'P 1'
#
loop_
_entity.id
_entity.type
_entity.pdbx_description
1 polymer ?
#
loop_
_entity_poly.entity_id
_entity_poly.type
_entity_poly.pdbx_seq_one_letter_code
_entity_poly.pdbx_strand_id
1 'polypeptide(L)'
;MGTEEKLSRYTTEEKSWIMQDWANSAYSIMITTAVFPLYFKSIAESGGLADADSTAYWGYANAAATLVVSLLAPVLGAVADYKGFRNPLFTGFTLAGMFATIGFVFVPAANWLFLLGLYMLSVIGFSGANIFYDGSLMDVTTDERMDRISSAGFGWGYIGSSIPFVIFIFFQLTGILPLSTSGIVKGGFILTAVWWFIFTIPYWKNVKQNYYIEKEPHVVRKSFVRLWETLKNIKEYRQAFLFLLAYFFYIDGVGTIFKMATAVGSDIGLSSNELIVVMMVVQFVAFPFSILYGRASKRFGNKNMIFVGIVTYIFICIYALQLDSLLTFIILALLVGTAQGGVQALSRSLFGQLIPKEQANEFFGFYNIFGKFAAVVGPLLVGLISQLTGNSLDGVFALIILFVIGGILLFFVQVPDPQAKQQN
;
A
#
# COMPACT_ATOMS: atom_id res chain seq x y z
N MET A 1 -31.54 7.76 -23.03
CA MET A 1 -30.74 7.12 -21.96
C MET A 1 -29.28 7.30 -22.34
N GLY A 2 -28.74 8.38 -21.84
CA GLY A 2 -27.63 9.04 -22.44
C GLY A 2 -26.26 8.64 -21.93
N THR A 3 -25.27 9.26 -22.48
CA THR A 3 -23.83 9.22 -22.17
C THR A 3 -23.52 9.28 -20.65
N GLU A 4 -24.30 10.00 -19.86
CA GLU A 4 -24.14 10.08 -18.41
C GLU A 4 -24.43 8.75 -17.67
N GLU A 5 -25.38 7.94 -18.12
CA GLU A 5 -25.70 6.65 -17.51
C GLU A 5 -24.63 5.59 -17.81
N LYS A 6 -23.99 5.66 -18.98
CA LYS A 6 -22.81 4.84 -19.32
C LYS A 6 -21.59 5.20 -18.49
N LEU A 7 -21.41 6.48 -18.16
CA LEU A 7 -20.32 6.97 -17.29
C LEU A 7 -20.51 6.58 -15.82
N SER A 8 -21.71 6.22 -15.39
CA SER A 8 -21.99 5.83 -13.99
C SER A 8 -21.61 4.39 -13.67
N ARG A 9 -21.56 3.48 -14.64
CA ARG A 9 -21.26 2.06 -14.43
C ARG A 9 -19.77 1.78 -14.66
N TYR A 10 -19.21 0.90 -13.84
CA TYR A 10 -17.85 0.37 -14.05
C TYR A 10 -17.84 -0.58 -15.24
N THR A 11 -16.80 -0.50 -16.08
CA THR A 11 -16.54 -1.50 -17.13
C THR A 11 -16.10 -2.83 -16.51
N THR A 12 -16.00 -3.88 -17.33
CA THR A 12 -15.53 -5.20 -16.88
C THR A 12 -14.06 -5.13 -16.46
N GLU A 13 -13.26 -4.39 -17.19
CA GLU A 13 -11.83 -4.17 -16.92
C GLU A 13 -11.65 -3.39 -15.60
N GLU A 14 -12.41 -2.30 -15.42
CA GLU A 14 -12.40 -1.51 -14.19
C GLU A 14 -12.80 -2.34 -12.96
N LYS A 15 -13.86 -3.15 -13.07
CA LYS A 15 -14.28 -4.05 -11.99
C LYS A 15 -13.20 -5.09 -11.66
N SER A 16 -12.58 -5.65 -12.69
CA SER A 16 -11.54 -6.66 -12.52
C SER A 16 -10.28 -6.07 -11.87
N TRP A 17 -9.96 -4.84 -12.18
CA TRP A 17 -8.87 -4.10 -11.57
C TRP A 17 -9.17 -3.76 -10.10
N ILE A 18 -10.38 -3.27 -9.79
CA ILE A 18 -10.84 -3.03 -8.41
C ILE A 18 -10.82 -4.33 -7.59
N MET A 19 -11.21 -5.45 -8.20
CA MET A 19 -11.20 -6.75 -7.55
C MET A 19 -9.78 -7.22 -7.18
N GLN A 20 -8.75 -6.73 -7.85
CA GLN A 20 -7.37 -7.02 -7.48
C GLN A 20 -6.95 -6.31 -6.19
N ASP A 21 -7.40 -5.07 -5.92
CA ASP A 21 -7.20 -4.41 -4.61
C ASP A 21 -7.94 -5.18 -3.49
N TRP A 22 -9.17 -5.63 -3.75
CA TRP A 22 -9.89 -6.53 -2.86
C TRP A 22 -9.12 -7.82 -2.56
N ALA A 23 -8.51 -8.41 -3.58
CA ALA A 23 -7.79 -9.68 -3.48
C ALA A 23 -6.52 -9.56 -2.63
N ASN A 24 -5.65 -8.60 -2.98
CA ASN A 24 -4.31 -8.51 -2.40
C ASN A 24 -4.28 -7.79 -1.04
N SER A 25 -5.29 -7.00 -0.69
CA SER A 25 -5.34 -6.29 0.59
C SER A 25 -5.43 -7.24 1.80
N ALA A 26 -5.96 -8.46 1.61
CA ALA A 26 -5.93 -9.51 2.64
C ALA A 26 -4.50 -9.85 3.08
N TYR A 27 -3.55 -9.88 2.12
CA TYR A 27 -2.14 -10.11 2.42
C TYR A 27 -1.58 -9.01 3.35
N SER A 28 -1.92 -7.76 3.12
CA SER A 28 -1.40 -6.65 3.91
C SER A 28 -1.74 -6.78 5.39
N ILE A 29 -3.00 -7.09 5.74
CA ILE A 29 -3.39 -7.21 7.15
C ILE A 29 -2.90 -8.51 7.77
N MET A 30 -3.00 -9.63 7.07
CA MET A 30 -2.67 -10.94 7.62
C MET A 30 -1.16 -11.18 7.71
N ILE A 31 -0.39 -10.75 6.70
CA ILE A 31 1.02 -11.10 6.59
C ILE A 31 1.93 -9.95 7.03
N THR A 32 1.68 -8.72 6.57
CA THR A 32 2.62 -7.64 6.88
C THR A 32 2.34 -6.93 8.20
N THR A 33 1.08 -6.95 8.69
CA THR A 33 0.67 -6.09 9.79
C THR A 33 0.32 -6.83 11.08
N ALA A 34 -0.54 -7.86 11.04
CA ALA A 34 -1.17 -8.35 12.26
C ALA A 34 -0.76 -9.79 12.66
N VAL A 35 -0.85 -10.76 11.74
CA VAL A 35 -0.80 -12.18 12.14
C VAL A 35 0.60 -12.77 12.02
N PHE A 36 1.25 -12.60 10.85
CA PHE A 36 2.57 -13.20 10.63
C PHE A 36 3.65 -12.69 11.58
N PRO A 37 3.76 -11.39 11.96
CA PRO A 37 4.79 -10.93 12.89
C PRO A 37 4.73 -11.66 14.22
N LEU A 38 3.53 -11.86 14.78
CA LEU A 38 3.32 -12.60 16.03
C LEU A 38 3.65 -14.09 15.89
N TYR A 39 3.26 -14.70 14.76
CA TYR A 39 3.58 -16.08 14.46
C TYR A 39 5.08 -16.30 14.32
N PHE A 40 5.78 -15.43 13.57
CA PHE A 40 7.23 -15.48 13.43
C PHE A 40 7.94 -15.42 14.79
N LYS A 41 7.53 -14.48 15.65
CA LYS A 41 8.07 -14.33 16.98
C LYS A 41 7.95 -15.62 17.80
N SER A 42 6.78 -16.22 17.83
CA SER A 42 6.53 -17.50 18.51
C SER A 42 7.40 -18.65 17.98
N ILE A 43 7.59 -18.73 16.66
CA ILE A 43 8.46 -19.76 16.04
C ILE A 43 9.95 -19.48 16.35
N ALA A 44 10.38 -18.23 16.33
CA ALA A 44 11.74 -17.83 16.64
C ALA A 44 12.12 -18.12 18.10
N GLU A 45 11.23 -17.81 19.05
CA GLU A 45 11.37 -18.14 20.46
C GLU A 45 11.44 -19.66 20.69
N SER A 46 10.57 -20.42 19.99
CA SER A 46 10.62 -21.89 20.02
C SER A 46 11.94 -22.45 19.46
N GLY A 47 12.60 -21.71 18.58
CA GLY A 47 13.93 -22.00 18.03
C GLY A 47 15.08 -21.51 18.90
N GLY A 48 14.80 -20.99 20.11
CA GLY A 48 15.82 -20.55 21.05
C GLY A 48 16.30 -19.12 20.86
N LEU A 49 15.65 -18.31 20.01
CA LEU A 49 15.95 -16.89 19.87
C LEU A 49 15.37 -16.09 21.04
N ALA A 50 16.14 -15.14 21.55
CA ALA A 50 15.63 -14.17 22.51
C ALA A 50 14.60 -13.23 21.83
N ASP A 51 13.67 -12.71 22.60
CA ASP A 51 12.59 -11.84 22.13
C ASP A 51 13.08 -10.61 21.34
N ALA A 52 14.09 -9.93 21.87
CA ALA A 52 14.72 -8.79 21.23
C ALA A 52 15.37 -9.17 19.87
N ASP A 53 16.02 -10.34 19.80
CA ASP A 53 16.67 -10.82 18.57
C ASP A 53 15.63 -11.20 17.52
N SER A 54 14.51 -11.83 17.93
CA SER A 54 13.43 -12.17 17.00
C SER A 54 12.84 -10.91 16.33
N THR A 55 12.63 -9.85 17.09
CA THR A 55 12.17 -8.55 16.58
C THR A 55 13.19 -7.92 15.64
N ALA A 56 14.49 -7.98 15.97
CA ALA A 56 15.57 -7.47 15.14
C ALA A 56 15.68 -8.22 13.81
N TYR A 57 15.66 -9.54 13.81
CA TYR A 57 15.73 -10.35 12.57
C TYR A 57 14.52 -10.13 11.66
N TRP A 58 13.32 -10.00 12.25
CA TRP A 58 12.15 -9.63 11.45
C TRP A 58 12.27 -8.24 10.81
N GLY A 59 12.79 -7.27 11.57
CA GLY A 59 13.12 -5.94 11.05
C GLY A 59 14.11 -5.97 9.90
N TYR A 60 15.21 -6.74 10.04
CA TYR A 60 16.21 -6.91 9.00
C TYR A 60 15.64 -7.56 7.73
N ALA A 61 14.77 -8.57 7.88
CA ALA A 61 14.12 -9.22 6.75
C ALA A 61 13.18 -8.28 5.98
N ASN A 62 12.40 -7.46 6.73
CA ASN A 62 11.56 -6.43 6.11
C ASN A 62 12.39 -5.39 5.35
N ALA A 63 13.47 -4.91 5.97
CA ALA A 63 14.39 -3.96 5.34
C ALA A 63 15.03 -4.55 4.08
N ALA A 64 15.54 -5.78 4.16
CA ALA A 64 16.16 -6.46 3.04
C ALA A 64 15.17 -6.72 1.89
N ALA A 65 13.97 -7.24 2.18
CA ALA A 65 12.92 -7.45 1.18
C ALA A 65 12.50 -6.14 0.52
N THR A 66 12.32 -5.08 1.31
CA THR A 66 11.99 -3.74 0.81
C THR A 66 13.08 -3.19 -0.09
N LEU A 67 14.35 -3.33 0.31
CA LEU A 67 15.50 -2.88 -0.48
C LEU A 67 15.58 -3.61 -1.83
N VAL A 68 15.44 -4.95 -1.81
CA VAL A 68 15.44 -5.77 -3.04
C VAL A 68 14.34 -5.30 -4.00
N VAL A 69 13.10 -5.16 -3.52
CA VAL A 69 11.99 -4.69 -4.36
C VAL A 69 12.24 -3.27 -4.88
N SER A 70 12.70 -2.38 -4.00
CA SER A 70 12.93 -0.97 -4.38
C SER A 70 14.00 -0.83 -5.47
N LEU A 71 15.10 -1.59 -5.38
CA LEU A 71 16.15 -1.57 -6.41
C LEU A 71 15.69 -2.20 -7.72
N LEU A 72 14.86 -3.24 -7.66
CA LEU A 72 14.35 -3.93 -8.85
C LEU A 72 13.15 -3.23 -9.48
N ALA A 73 12.36 -2.47 -8.73
CA ALA A 73 11.09 -1.92 -9.18
C ALA A 73 11.17 -1.12 -10.49
N PRO A 74 12.07 -0.12 -10.68
CA PRO A 74 12.13 0.62 -11.93
C PRO A 74 12.59 -0.26 -13.10
N VAL A 75 13.54 -1.18 -12.85
CA VAL A 75 14.06 -2.09 -13.90
C VAL A 75 12.95 -3.04 -14.36
N LEU A 76 12.27 -3.67 -13.41
CA LEU A 76 11.15 -4.57 -13.71
C LEU A 76 9.97 -3.81 -14.35
N GLY A 77 9.70 -2.59 -13.91
CA GLY A 77 8.72 -1.71 -14.53
C GLY A 77 9.08 -1.38 -15.98
N ALA A 78 10.34 -0.96 -16.21
CA ALA A 78 10.82 -0.68 -17.55
C ALA A 78 10.79 -1.90 -18.50
N VAL A 79 11.03 -3.11 -17.99
CA VAL A 79 10.84 -4.36 -18.74
C VAL A 79 9.37 -4.62 -19.01
N ALA A 80 8.49 -4.36 -18.03
CA ALA A 80 7.06 -4.60 -18.14
C ALA A 80 6.36 -3.67 -19.14
N ASP A 81 6.93 -2.50 -19.45
CA ASP A 81 6.39 -1.58 -20.46
C ASP A 81 6.49 -2.14 -21.88
N TYR A 82 7.38 -3.10 -22.14
CA TYR A 82 7.41 -3.76 -23.44
C TYR A 82 6.20 -4.68 -23.63
N LYS A 83 5.71 -4.73 -24.87
CA LYS A 83 4.55 -5.51 -25.28
C LYS A 83 4.63 -6.97 -24.81
N GLY A 84 3.62 -7.38 -24.05
CA GLY A 84 3.46 -8.74 -23.57
C GLY A 84 4.31 -9.15 -22.37
N PHE A 85 5.07 -8.24 -21.73
CA PHE A 85 5.89 -8.56 -20.55
C PHE A 85 5.16 -8.31 -19.22
N ARG A 86 4.27 -7.31 -19.15
CA ARG A 86 3.62 -6.94 -17.88
C ARG A 86 2.84 -8.08 -17.25
N ASN A 87 1.94 -8.72 -18.01
CA ASN A 87 1.05 -9.75 -17.46
C ASN A 87 1.80 -11.01 -16.98
N PRO A 88 2.79 -11.55 -17.71
CA PRO A 88 3.65 -12.63 -17.21
C PRO A 88 4.42 -12.25 -15.93
N LEU A 89 4.98 -11.04 -15.86
CA LEU A 89 5.68 -10.56 -14.66
C LEU A 89 4.72 -10.42 -13.49
N PHE A 90 3.58 -9.77 -13.67
CA PHE A 90 2.52 -9.71 -12.65
C PHE A 90 2.15 -11.10 -12.13
N THR A 91 1.89 -12.04 -13.04
CA THR A 91 1.51 -13.42 -12.68
C THR A 91 2.63 -14.13 -11.93
N GLY A 92 3.86 -14.02 -12.38
CA GLY A 92 5.02 -14.64 -11.74
C GLY A 92 5.23 -14.15 -10.31
N PHE A 93 5.22 -12.84 -10.09
CA PHE A 93 5.34 -12.25 -8.76
C PHE A 93 4.16 -12.60 -7.86
N THR A 94 2.93 -12.53 -8.38
CA THR A 94 1.71 -12.89 -7.65
C THR A 94 1.75 -14.34 -7.18
N LEU A 95 2.06 -15.28 -8.07
CA LEU A 95 2.15 -16.71 -7.72
C LEU A 95 3.31 -16.97 -6.75
N ALA A 96 4.47 -16.35 -6.94
CA ALA A 96 5.59 -16.47 -6.00
C ALA A 96 5.19 -16.03 -4.59
N GLY A 97 4.48 -14.89 -4.47
CA GLY A 97 3.95 -14.41 -3.19
C GLY A 97 2.95 -15.37 -2.56
N MET A 98 2.00 -15.88 -3.34
CA MET A 98 1.00 -16.84 -2.88
C MET A 98 1.62 -18.16 -2.43
N PHE A 99 2.50 -18.77 -3.24
CA PHE A 99 3.16 -20.01 -2.89
C PHE A 99 4.06 -19.88 -1.67
N ALA A 100 4.79 -18.77 -1.53
CA ALA A 100 5.58 -18.49 -0.34
C ALA A 100 4.68 -18.37 0.91
N THR A 101 3.52 -17.73 0.79
CA THR A 101 2.54 -17.60 1.89
C THR A 101 1.98 -18.97 2.29
N ILE A 102 1.64 -19.85 1.33
CA ILE A 102 1.25 -21.24 1.60
C ILE A 102 2.42 -22.01 2.23
N GLY A 103 3.64 -21.72 1.80
CA GLY A 103 4.86 -22.33 2.32
C GLY A 103 5.04 -22.18 3.83
N PHE A 104 4.54 -21.10 4.45
CA PHE A 104 4.60 -20.90 5.91
C PHE A 104 4.00 -22.06 6.70
N VAL A 105 2.98 -22.72 6.14
CA VAL A 105 2.26 -23.83 6.80
C VAL A 105 3.17 -25.04 7.01
N PHE A 106 4.11 -25.25 6.11
CA PHE A 106 4.98 -26.43 6.08
C PHE A 106 6.31 -26.22 6.82
N VAL A 107 6.55 -25.02 7.35
CA VAL A 107 7.78 -24.75 8.09
C VAL A 107 7.75 -25.50 9.41
N PRO A 108 8.78 -26.32 9.73
CA PRO A 108 8.90 -27.00 11.01
C PRO A 108 9.00 -25.99 12.16
N ALA A 109 8.49 -26.39 13.34
CA ALA A 109 8.69 -25.63 14.56
C ALA A 109 10.20 -25.41 14.79
N ALA A 110 10.56 -24.24 15.28
CA ALA A 110 11.94 -23.78 15.51
C ALA A 110 12.80 -23.47 14.24
N ASN A 111 12.32 -23.71 13.03
CA ASN A 111 13.08 -23.32 11.83
C ASN A 111 12.72 -21.89 11.38
N TRP A 112 12.98 -20.95 12.26
CA TRP A 112 12.64 -19.54 12.06
C TRP A 112 13.36 -18.91 10.86
N LEU A 113 14.61 -19.33 10.57
CA LEU A 113 15.39 -18.78 9.45
C LEU A 113 14.75 -19.12 8.09
N PHE A 114 14.28 -20.36 7.93
CA PHE A 114 13.57 -20.76 6.71
C PHE A 114 12.22 -20.04 6.58
N LEU A 115 11.50 -19.87 7.69
CA LEU A 115 10.26 -19.08 7.72
C LEU A 115 10.51 -17.65 7.29
N LEU A 116 11.60 -17.04 7.77
CA LEU A 116 11.99 -15.68 7.44
C LEU A 116 12.35 -15.52 5.94
N GLY A 117 13.05 -16.50 5.38
CA GLY A 117 13.36 -16.56 3.95
C GLY A 117 12.09 -16.63 3.07
N LEU A 118 11.12 -17.47 3.46
CA LEU A 118 9.81 -17.53 2.79
C LEU A 118 9.04 -16.23 2.93
N TYR A 119 9.10 -15.58 4.10
CA TYR A 119 8.49 -14.28 4.32
C TYR A 119 9.06 -13.22 3.37
N MET A 120 10.39 -13.13 3.25
CA MET A 120 11.03 -12.21 2.31
C MET A 120 10.56 -12.47 0.87
N LEU A 121 10.51 -13.75 0.46
CA LEU A 121 10.01 -14.12 -0.87
C LEU A 121 8.54 -13.70 -1.06
N SER A 122 7.69 -13.88 -0.05
CA SER A 122 6.29 -13.50 -0.11
C SER A 122 6.11 -11.98 -0.23
N VAL A 123 6.89 -11.19 0.51
CA VAL A 123 6.88 -9.71 0.44
C VAL A 123 7.40 -9.23 -0.92
N ILE A 124 8.45 -9.84 -1.46
CA ILE A 124 8.97 -9.53 -2.79
C ILE A 124 7.91 -9.84 -3.85
N GLY A 125 7.24 -10.99 -3.74
CA GLY A 125 6.14 -11.38 -4.64
C GLY A 125 4.99 -10.38 -4.60
N PHE A 126 4.48 -10.07 -3.41
CA PHE A 126 3.40 -9.12 -3.21
C PHE A 126 3.74 -7.71 -3.72
N SER A 127 4.90 -7.20 -3.31
CA SER A 127 5.31 -5.84 -3.65
C SER A 127 5.67 -5.70 -5.13
N GLY A 128 6.30 -6.73 -5.73
CA GLY A 128 6.59 -6.76 -7.15
C GLY A 128 5.32 -6.80 -8.00
N ALA A 129 4.33 -7.61 -7.62
CA ALA A 129 3.04 -7.65 -8.30
C ALA A 129 2.34 -6.29 -8.30
N ASN A 130 2.42 -5.54 -7.20
CA ASN A 130 1.78 -4.22 -7.08
C ASN A 130 2.35 -3.17 -8.04
N ILE A 131 3.62 -3.26 -8.45
CA ILE A 131 4.21 -2.36 -9.45
C ILE A 131 3.43 -2.47 -10.76
N PHE A 132 3.20 -3.69 -11.23
CA PHE A 132 2.50 -3.97 -12.49
C PHE A 132 0.99 -3.73 -12.38
N TYR A 133 0.42 -3.99 -11.20
CA TYR A 133 -0.96 -3.70 -10.89
C TYR A 133 -1.25 -2.19 -10.95
N ASP A 134 -0.45 -1.38 -10.27
CA ASP A 134 -0.60 0.09 -10.27
C ASP A 134 -0.40 0.65 -11.67
N GLY A 135 0.62 0.19 -12.41
CA GLY A 135 0.86 0.60 -13.79
C GLY A 135 -0.28 0.24 -14.75
N SER A 136 -1.02 -0.83 -14.47
CA SER A 136 -2.17 -1.24 -15.30
C SER A 136 -3.41 -0.34 -15.17
N LEU A 137 -3.42 0.60 -14.23
CA LEU A 137 -4.51 1.58 -14.09
C LEU A 137 -4.74 2.35 -15.39
N MET A 138 -3.65 2.67 -16.12
CA MET A 138 -3.72 3.35 -17.40
C MET A 138 -4.48 2.56 -18.49
N ASP A 139 -4.42 1.22 -18.41
CA ASP A 139 -5.00 0.33 -19.42
C ASP A 139 -6.48 0.07 -19.21
N VAL A 140 -6.98 0.23 -17.99
CA VAL A 140 -8.35 -0.16 -17.62
C VAL A 140 -9.32 1.01 -17.60
N THR A 141 -8.82 2.27 -17.56
CA THR A 141 -9.68 3.44 -17.45
C THR A 141 -9.10 4.67 -18.15
N THR A 142 -9.89 5.73 -18.24
CA THR A 142 -9.48 7.02 -18.81
C THR A 142 -9.05 8.00 -17.72
N ASP A 143 -8.34 9.06 -18.10
CA ASP A 143 -7.83 10.08 -17.17
C ASP A 143 -8.98 10.69 -16.32
N GLU A 144 -10.17 10.92 -16.95
CA GLU A 144 -11.34 11.51 -16.27
C GLU A 144 -11.98 10.56 -15.24
N ARG A 145 -11.74 9.26 -15.34
CA ARG A 145 -12.30 8.23 -14.46
C ARG A 145 -11.28 7.70 -13.47
N MET A 146 -10.00 8.00 -13.66
CA MET A 146 -8.88 7.41 -12.93
C MET A 146 -9.00 7.61 -11.42
N ASP A 147 -9.37 8.81 -10.95
CA ASP A 147 -9.60 9.10 -9.54
C ASP A 147 -10.69 8.21 -8.94
N ARG A 148 -11.78 8.03 -9.67
CA ARG A 148 -12.90 7.20 -9.24
C ARG A 148 -12.52 5.73 -9.14
N ILE A 149 -11.78 5.23 -10.13
CA ILE A 149 -11.37 3.82 -10.18
C ILE A 149 -10.33 3.51 -9.12
N SER A 150 -9.30 4.37 -8.98
CA SER A 150 -8.29 4.24 -7.94
C SER A 150 -8.91 4.28 -6.53
N SER A 151 -9.84 5.22 -6.30
CA SER A 151 -10.54 5.35 -5.01
C SER A 151 -11.46 4.17 -4.72
N ALA A 152 -12.11 3.60 -5.73
CA ALA A 152 -12.90 2.37 -5.57
C ALA A 152 -11.99 1.17 -5.24
N GLY A 153 -10.82 1.05 -5.89
CA GLY A 153 -9.84 0.01 -5.57
C GLY A 153 -9.45 0.03 -4.10
N PHE A 154 -8.95 1.16 -3.60
CA PHE A 154 -8.60 1.31 -2.18
C PHE A 154 -9.80 1.06 -1.26
N GLY A 155 -10.98 1.64 -1.57
CA GLY A 155 -12.19 1.43 -0.78
C GLY A 155 -12.53 -0.05 -0.66
N TRP A 156 -12.71 -0.75 -1.77
CA TRP A 156 -13.02 -2.18 -1.75
C TRP A 156 -11.88 -3.02 -1.17
N GLY A 157 -10.62 -2.59 -1.30
CA GLY A 157 -9.47 -3.21 -0.65
C GLY A 157 -9.60 -3.24 0.87
N TYR A 158 -10.09 -2.16 1.50
CA TYR A 158 -10.32 -2.13 2.95
C TYR A 158 -11.33 -3.19 3.41
N ILE A 159 -12.42 -3.38 2.67
CA ILE A 159 -13.38 -4.44 2.98
C ILE A 159 -12.80 -5.82 2.65
N GLY A 160 -12.11 -5.95 1.51
CA GLY A 160 -11.46 -7.19 1.09
C GLY A 160 -10.41 -7.70 2.07
N SER A 161 -9.71 -6.81 2.77
CA SER A 161 -8.79 -7.17 3.84
C SER A 161 -9.50 -7.53 5.15
N SER A 162 -10.59 -6.85 5.46
CA SER A 162 -11.31 -7.03 6.72
C SER A 162 -12.01 -8.40 6.81
N ILE A 163 -12.58 -8.90 5.71
CA ILE A 163 -13.36 -10.15 5.72
C ILE A 163 -12.50 -11.36 6.13
N PRO A 164 -11.36 -11.69 5.46
CA PRO A 164 -10.55 -12.83 5.88
C PRO A 164 -9.94 -12.63 7.28
N PHE A 165 -9.65 -11.39 7.67
CA PHE A 165 -9.17 -11.09 9.01
C PHE A 165 -10.23 -11.33 10.08
N VAL A 166 -11.49 -10.91 9.87
CA VAL A 166 -12.60 -11.20 10.78
C VAL A 166 -12.86 -12.70 10.89
N ILE A 167 -12.83 -13.42 9.77
CA ILE A 167 -12.97 -14.88 9.76
C ILE A 167 -11.85 -15.51 10.61
N PHE A 168 -10.61 -15.10 10.44
CA PHE A 168 -9.47 -15.57 11.23
C PHE A 168 -9.68 -15.30 12.73
N ILE A 169 -9.99 -14.04 13.11
CA ILE A 169 -10.21 -13.66 14.52
C ILE A 169 -11.37 -14.42 15.13
N PHE A 170 -12.47 -14.63 14.39
CA PHE A 170 -13.61 -15.42 14.86
C PHE A 170 -13.18 -16.83 15.26
N PHE A 171 -12.44 -17.55 14.41
CA PHE A 171 -11.97 -18.88 14.76
C PHE A 171 -10.93 -18.87 15.89
N GLN A 172 -10.08 -17.84 15.95
CA GLN A 172 -9.09 -17.69 17.01
C GLN A 172 -9.72 -17.50 18.40
N LEU A 173 -10.81 -16.71 18.47
CA LEU A 173 -11.46 -16.38 19.76
C LEU A 173 -12.47 -17.42 20.20
N THR A 174 -13.20 -18.04 19.29
CA THR A 174 -14.29 -18.97 19.63
C THR A 174 -13.80 -20.38 19.95
N GLY A 175 -12.63 -20.77 19.43
CA GLY A 175 -12.12 -22.15 19.59
C GLY A 175 -13.04 -23.23 19.01
N ILE A 176 -14.00 -22.87 18.14
CA ILE A 176 -14.96 -23.84 17.53
C ILE A 176 -14.25 -24.90 16.70
N LEU A 177 -13.12 -24.55 16.07
CA LEU A 177 -12.32 -25.53 15.35
C LEU A 177 -11.44 -26.31 16.35
N PRO A 178 -11.40 -27.66 16.26
CA PRO A 178 -10.55 -28.49 17.13
C PRO A 178 -9.08 -28.43 16.66
N LEU A 179 -8.56 -27.22 16.52
CA LEU A 179 -7.20 -26.92 16.08
C LEU A 179 -6.43 -26.18 17.17
N SER A 180 -5.12 -26.41 17.23
CA SER A 180 -4.24 -25.56 18.07
C SER A 180 -4.22 -24.13 17.56
N THR A 181 -3.81 -23.18 18.41
CA THR A 181 -3.60 -21.77 18.01
C THR A 181 -2.71 -21.67 16.76
N SER A 182 -1.61 -22.42 16.72
CA SER A 182 -0.73 -22.48 15.54
C SER A 182 -1.47 -23.05 14.31
N GLY A 183 -2.36 -24.04 14.48
CA GLY A 183 -3.17 -24.58 13.40
C GLY A 183 -4.13 -23.55 12.81
N ILE A 184 -4.77 -22.74 13.65
CA ILE A 184 -5.67 -21.65 13.22
C ILE A 184 -4.88 -20.58 12.46
N VAL A 185 -3.70 -20.18 12.94
CA VAL A 185 -2.82 -19.23 12.25
C VAL A 185 -2.41 -19.75 10.88
N LYS A 186 -1.97 -21.00 10.79
CA LYS A 186 -1.65 -21.67 9.51
C LYS A 186 -2.86 -21.71 8.57
N GLY A 187 -4.07 -21.97 9.08
CA GLY A 187 -5.32 -21.86 8.34
C GLY A 187 -5.56 -20.46 7.79
N GLY A 188 -5.23 -19.41 8.57
CA GLY A 188 -5.28 -18.01 8.16
C GLY A 188 -4.35 -17.70 6.98
N PHE A 189 -3.16 -18.29 6.92
CA PHE A 189 -2.23 -18.12 5.78
C PHE A 189 -2.77 -18.79 4.51
N ILE A 190 -3.36 -19.98 4.63
CA ILE A 190 -4.03 -20.64 3.50
C ILE A 190 -5.22 -19.81 3.02
N LEU A 191 -6.06 -19.34 3.94
CA LEU A 191 -7.20 -18.48 3.62
C LEU A 191 -6.75 -17.24 2.85
N THR A 192 -5.67 -16.58 3.28
CA THR A 192 -5.10 -15.40 2.64
C THR A 192 -4.65 -15.70 1.20
N ALA A 193 -3.90 -16.77 1.00
CA ALA A 193 -3.40 -17.14 -0.32
C ALA A 193 -4.53 -17.55 -1.27
N VAL A 194 -5.51 -18.32 -0.79
CA VAL A 194 -6.69 -18.76 -1.55
C VAL A 194 -7.57 -17.56 -1.91
N TRP A 195 -7.81 -16.67 -0.95
CA TRP A 195 -8.52 -15.41 -1.17
C TRP A 195 -7.86 -14.58 -2.28
N TRP A 196 -6.57 -14.36 -2.16
CA TRP A 196 -5.80 -13.62 -3.14
C TRP A 196 -5.87 -14.29 -4.53
N PHE A 197 -5.73 -15.61 -4.60
CA PHE A 197 -5.81 -16.35 -5.86
C PHE A 197 -7.19 -16.21 -6.53
N ILE A 198 -8.27 -16.51 -5.80
CA ILE A 198 -9.63 -16.53 -6.36
C ILE A 198 -10.02 -15.16 -6.90
N PHE A 199 -9.77 -14.10 -6.13
CA PHE A 199 -10.17 -12.76 -6.51
C PHE A 199 -9.20 -12.07 -7.49
N THR A 200 -8.02 -12.65 -7.76
CA THR A 200 -7.13 -12.23 -8.87
C THR A 200 -7.58 -12.80 -10.22
N ILE A 201 -8.37 -13.88 -10.27
CA ILE A 201 -8.81 -14.49 -11.53
C ILE A 201 -9.47 -13.50 -12.51
N PRO A 202 -10.37 -12.59 -12.08
CA PRO A 202 -10.94 -11.58 -12.98
C PRO A 202 -9.89 -10.66 -13.60
N TYR A 203 -8.85 -10.29 -12.86
CA TYR A 203 -7.74 -9.48 -13.36
C TYR A 203 -7.00 -10.21 -14.48
N TRP A 204 -6.61 -11.47 -14.28
CA TRP A 204 -5.93 -12.27 -15.30
C TRP A 204 -6.75 -12.43 -16.59
N LYS A 205 -8.08 -12.51 -16.47
CA LYS A 205 -8.97 -12.70 -17.62
C LYS A 205 -9.21 -11.42 -18.41
N ASN A 206 -9.36 -10.29 -17.73
CA ASN A 206 -9.95 -9.09 -18.33
C ASN A 206 -8.96 -7.92 -18.47
N VAL A 207 -7.87 -7.85 -17.68
CA VAL A 207 -6.93 -6.73 -17.73
C VAL A 207 -5.82 -7.02 -18.74
N LYS A 208 -5.85 -6.30 -19.85
CA LYS A 208 -4.87 -6.42 -20.94
C LYS A 208 -3.93 -5.23 -20.93
N GLN A 209 -2.74 -5.42 -21.49
CA GLN A 209 -1.78 -4.36 -21.71
C GLN A 209 -2.15 -3.65 -23.03
N ASN A 210 -2.73 -2.45 -22.95
CA ASN A 210 -3.15 -1.64 -24.09
C ASN A 210 -2.09 -0.60 -24.48
N TYR A 211 -1.37 -0.07 -23.47
CA TYR A 211 -0.26 0.85 -23.65
C TYR A 211 1.06 0.12 -23.43
N TYR A 212 1.94 0.17 -24.42
CA TYR A 212 3.22 -0.54 -24.39
C TYR A 212 4.23 0.08 -25.36
N ILE A 213 5.47 -0.27 -25.16
CA ILE A 213 6.57 -0.01 -26.08
C ILE A 213 6.74 -1.28 -26.93
N GLU A 214 6.93 -1.13 -28.24
CA GLU A 214 7.13 -2.29 -29.13
C GLU A 214 8.38 -3.06 -28.75
N LYS A 215 8.30 -4.38 -28.86
CA LYS A 215 9.37 -5.29 -28.46
C LYS A 215 10.59 -5.12 -29.33
N GLU A 216 11.74 -4.88 -28.70
CA GLU A 216 13.04 -4.76 -29.35
C GLU A 216 14.01 -5.87 -28.91
N PRO A 217 15.07 -6.14 -29.70
CA PRO A 217 16.13 -7.04 -29.22
C PRO A 217 16.81 -6.51 -27.95
N HIS A 218 17.22 -7.41 -27.06
CA HIS A 218 17.89 -7.07 -25.79
C HIS A 218 17.07 -6.19 -24.84
N VAL A 219 15.78 -6.52 -24.63
CA VAL A 219 14.82 -5.78 -23.79
C VAL A 219 15.43 -5.36 -22.44
N VAL A 220 16.05 -6.28 -21.69
CA VAL A 220 16.61 -5.98 -20.37
C VAL A 220 17.70 -4.89 -20.44
N ARG A 221 18.65 -5.01 -21.38
CA ARG A 221 19.71 -4.00 -21.55
C ARG A 221 19.11 -2.64 -21.95
N LYS A 222 18.15 -2.63 -22.85
CA LYS A 222 17.47 -1.40 -23.29
C LYS A 222 16.65 -0.77 -22.15
N SER A 223 16.04 -1.57 -21.29
CA SER A 223 15.37 -1.06 -20.09
C SER A 223 16.33 -0.30 -19.18
N PHE A 224 17.54 -0.80 -18.95
CA PHE A 224 18.55 -0.07 -18.18
C PHE A 224 18.96 1.24 -18.86
N VAL A 225 19.15 1.24 -20.19
CA VAL A 225 19.49 2.46 -20.95
C VAL A 225 18.36 3.47 -20.82
N ARG A 226 17.10 3.06 -21.02
CA ARG A 226 15.93 3.92 -20.92
C ARG A 226 15.78 4.51 -19.52
N LEU A 227 15.94 3.71 -18.47
CA LEU A 227 15.93 4.21 -17.09
C LEU A 227 16.98 5.30 -16.87
N TRP A 228 18.18 5.08 -17.41
CA TRP A 228 19.24 6.08 -17.31
C TRP A 228 18.89 7.36 -18.08
N GLU A 229 18.28 7.22 -19.25
CA GLU A 229 17.78 8.36 -20.05
C GLU A 229 16.67 9.11 -19.31
N THR A 230 15.70 8.40 -18.70
CA THR A 230 14.62 9.00 -17.89
C THR A 230 15.20 9.80 -16.72
N LEU A 231 16.20 9.26 -16.02
CA LEU A 231 16.89 9.96 -14.93
C LEU A 231 17.73 11.14 -15.43
N LYS A 232 18.40 11.01 -16.56
CA LYS A 232 19.17 12.09 -17.16
C LYS A 232 18.28 13.23 -17.65
N ASN A 233 17.12 12.89 -18.18
CA ASN A 233 16.13 13.83 -18.74
C ASN A 233 15.02 14.16 -17.74
N ILE A 234 15.31 14.13 -16.45
CA ILE A 234 14.33 14.37 -15.35
C ILE A 234 13.57 15.70 -15.52
N LYS A 235 14.13 16.66 -16.27
CA LYS A 235 13.50 17.94 -16.58
C LYS A 235 12.26 17.79 -17.46
N GLU A 236 12.21 16.79 -18.33
CA GLU A 236 11.06 16.50 -19.19
C GLU A 236 9.89 15.96 -18.35
N TYR A 237 10.20 15.24 -17.27
CA TYR A 237 9.23 14.66 -16.34
C TYR A 237 9.16 15.44 -15.02
N ARG A 238 9.49 16.74 -15.07
CA ARG A 238 9.60 17.59 -13.87
C ARG A 238 8.39 17.49 -12.95
N GLN A 239 7.17 17.46 -13.49
CA GLN A 239 5.96 17.43 -12.68
C GLN A 239 5.78 16.08 -11.97
N ALA A 240 6.10 14.97 -12.66
CA ALA A 240 6.04 13.64 -12.06
C ALA A 240 7.06 13.49 -10.93
N PHE A 241 8.30 13.91 -11.12
CA PHE A 241 9.34 13.84 -10.09
C PHE A 241 9.10 14.81 -8.92
N LEU A 242 8.58 16.02 -9.19
CA LEU A 242 8.17 16.95 -8.14
C LEU A 242 7.03 16.36 -7.31
N PHE A 243 6.08 15.70 -7.97
CA PHE A 243 5.02 14.98 -7.28
C PHE A 243 5.57 13.82 -6.43
N LEU A 244 6.50 13.02 -6.95
CA LEU A 244 7.13 11.94 -6.19
C LEU A 244 7.84 12.46 -4.93
N LEU A 245 8.49 13.62 -5.03
CA LEU A 245 9.13 14.24 -3.87
C LEU A 245 8.09 14.73 -2.84
N ALA A 246 7.00 15.34 -3.29
CA ALA A 246 5.89 15.71 -2.41
C ALA A 246 5.27 14.48 -1.75
N TYR A 247 5.01 13.44 -2.55
CA TYR A 247 4.48 12.15 -2.13
C TYR A 247 5.35 11.50 -1.07
N PHE A 248 6.66 11.47 -1.27
CA PHE A 248 7.62 10.95 -0.30
C PHE A 248 7.38 11.51 1.11
N PHE A 249 7.26 12.80 1.24
CA PHE A 249 7.07 13.43 2.55
C PHE A 249 5.69 13.14 3.16
N TYR A 250 4.61 13.43 2.45
CA TYR A 250 3.30 13.29 3.09
C TYR A 250 2.87 11.83 3.28
N ILE A 251 3.29 10.90 2.40
CA ILE A 251 2.93 9.49 2.56
C ILE A 251 3.71 8.81 3.67
N ASP A 252 4.93 9.29 3.97
CA ASP A 252 5.69 8.87 5.14
C ASP A 252 4.94 9.24 6.43
N GLY A 253 4.45 10.47 6.53
CA GLY A 253 3.61 10.88 7.65
C GLY A 253 2.36 10.01 7.80
N VAL A 254 1.63 9.76 6.70
CA VAL A 254 0.44 8.88 6.68
C VAL A 254 0.77 7.47 7.16
N GLY A 255 1.81 6.86 6.59
CA GLY A 255 2.24 5.51 6.94
C GLY A 255 2.75 5.38 8.37
N THR A 256 3.43 6.43 8.85
CA THR A 256 3.98 6.46 10.23
C THR A 256 2.88 6.55 11.26
N ILE A 257 1.88 7.40 11.09
CA ILE A 257 0.73 7.48 11.99
C ILE A 257 0.06 6.10 12.12
N PHE A 258 -0.15 5.40 11.02
CA PHE A 258 -0.75 4.07 11.05
C PHE A 258 0.13 3.04 11.75
N LYS A 259 1.44 3.03 11.49
CA LYS A 259 2.39 2.08 12.10
C LYS A 259 2.59 2.34 13.59
N MET A 260 2.66 3.61 13.98
CA MET A 260 2.90 3.99 15.37
C MET A 260 1.63 3.96 16.24
N ALA A 261 0.44 3.83 15.64
CA ALA A 261 -0.82 3.85 16.37
C ALA A 261 -0.89 2.81 17.49
N THR A 262 -0.40 1.59 17.24
CA THR A 262 -0.39 0.53 18.27
C THR A 262 0.58 0.83 19.41
N ALA A 263 1.77 1.36 19.13
CA ALA A 263 2.75 1.74 20.13
C ALA A 263 2.21 2.88 21.00
N VAL A 264 1.72 3.96 20.37
CA VAL A 264 1.13 5.11 21.07
C VAL A 264 -0.10 4.70 21.89
N GLY A 265 -0.98 3.85 21.33
CA GLY A 265 -2.12 3.33 22.06
C GLY A 265 -1.73 2.51 23.29
N SER A 266 -0.66 1.70 23.19
CA SER A 266 -0.09 0.96 24.33
C SER A 266 0.51 1.90 25.38
N ASP A 267 1.19 2.97 24.98
CA ASP A 267 1.78 3.96 25.89
C ASP A 267 0.72 4.69 26.73
N ILE A 268 -0.47 4.92 26.20
CA ILE A 268 -1.62 5.49 26.93
C ILE A 268 -2.45 4.43 27.69
N GLY A 269 -1.97 3.18 27.73
CA GLY A 269 -2.54 2.09 28.54
C GLY A 269 -3.65 1.28 27.89
N LEU A 270 -3.84 1.35 26.55
CA LEU A 270 -4.82 0.54 25.87
C LEU A 270 -4.37 -0.91 25.73
N SER A 271 -5.31 -1.83 25.92
CA SER A 271 -5.07 -3.26 25.74
C SER A 271 -4.94 -3.63 24.23
N SER A 272 -4.24 -4.74 23.95
CA SER A 272 -4.11 -5.26 22.59
C SER A 272 -5.46 -5.51 21.90
N ASN A 273 -6.48 -5.95 22.66
CA ASN A 273 -7.81 -6.19 22.12
C ASN A 273 -8.50 -4.89 21.70
N GLU A 274 -8.38 -3.82 22.49
CA GLU A 274 -8.92 -2.51 22.14
C GLU A 274 -8.24 -1.96 20.88
N LEU A 275 -6.92 -2.09 20.78
CA LEU A 275 -6.16 -1.66 19.61
C LEU A 275 -6.58 -2.40 18.34
N ILE A 276 -6.79 -3.73 18.38
CA ILE A 276 -7.28 -4.52 17.26
C ILE A 276 -8.66 -4.03 16.82
N VAL A 277 -9.59 -3.81 17.76
CA VAL A 277 -10.93 -3.31 17.45
C VAL A 277 -10.87 -1.94 16.80
N VAL A 278 -10.05 -1.02 17.32
CA VAL A 278 -9.89 0.31 16.74
C VAL A 278 -9.30 0.25 15.33
N MET A 279 -8.29 -0.59 15.10
CA MET A 279 -7.75 -0.79 13.75
C MET A 279 -8.80 -1.30 12.75
N MET A 280 -9.73 -2.17 13.19
CA MET A 280 -10.84 -2.61 12.36
C MET A 280 -11.82 -1.46 12.07
N VAL A 281 -12.11 -0.60 13.05
CA VAL A 281 -12.96 0.58 12.85
C VAL A 281 -12.37 1.50 11.78
N VAL A 282 -11.06 1.73 11.79
CA VAL A 282 -10.38 2.52 10.73
C VAL A 282 -10.66 1.95 9.33
N GLN A 283 -10.59 0.62 9.16
CA GLN A 283 -10.85 -0.02 7.87
C GLN A 283 -12.27 0.20 7.36
N PHE A 284 -13.26 0.06 8.25
CA PHE A 284 -14.67 0.28 7.90
C PHE A 284 -14.98 1.74 7.57
N VAL A 285 -14.33 2.70 8.24
CA VAL A 285 -14.48 4.13 7.94
C VAL A 285 -13.74 4.49 6.65
N ALA A 286 -12.54 3.96 6.44
CA ALA A 286 -11.75 4.24 5.25
C ALA A 286 -12.45 3.82 3.94
N PHE A 287 -13.28 2.78 3.97
CA PHE A 287 -14.04 2.32 2.80
C PHE A 287 -14.94 3.41 2.19
N PRO A 288 -15.95 3.94 2.88
CA PRO A 288 -16.83 4.95 2.30
C PRO A 288 -16.11 6.27 2.00
N PHE A 289 -15.17 6.66 2.85
CA PHE A 289 -14.42 7.91 2.65
C PHE A 289 -13.48 7.83 1.44
N SER A 290 -12.83 6.69 1.18
CA SER A 290 -12.04 6.51 -0.04
C SER A 290 -12.89 6.75 -1.29
N ILE A 291 -14.10 6.15 -1.35
CA ILE A 291 -15.05 6.35 -2.45
C ILE A 291 -15.51 7.81 -2.54
N LEU A 292 -15.75 8.46 -1.39
CA LEU A 292 -16.16 9.85 -1.32
C LEU A 292 -15.08 10.80 -1.89
N TYR A 293 -13.80 10.57 -1.57
CA TYR A 293 -12.68 11.31 -2.14
C TYR A 293 -12.65 11.22 -3.67
N GLY A 294 -12.83 10.01 -4.23
CA GLY A 294 -12.89 9.83 -5.68
C GLY A 294 -14.11 10.44 -6.35
N ARG A 295 -15.21 10.65 -5.62
CA ARG A 295 -16.35 11.42 -6.13
C ARG A 295 -16.13 12.93 -6.02
N ALA A 296 -15.58 13.37 -4.90
CA ALA A 296 -15.32 14.78 -4.61
C ALA A 296 -14.22 15.33 -5.53
N SER A 297 -13.22 14.53 -5.91
CA SER A 297 -12.15 14.95 -6.83
C SER A 297 -12.67 15.39 -8.19
N LYS A 298 -13.79 14.82 -8.65
CA LYS A 298 -14.44 15.25 -9.91
C LYS A 298 -14.90 16.73 -9.86
N ARG A 299 -15.29 17.21 -8.67
CA ARG A 299 -15.79 18.59 -8.49
C ARG A 299 -14.69 19.57 -8.07
N PHE A 300 -13.81 19.13 -7.18
CA PHE A 300 -12.82 19.97 -6.53
C PHE A 300 -11.39 19.80 -7.10
N GLY A 301 -11.19 18.81 -7.96
CA GLY A 301 -9.88 18.38 -8.45
C GLY A 301 -9.15 17.44 -7.48
N ASN A 302 -8.40 16.48 -8.03
CA ASN A 302 -7.68 15.47 -7.25
C ASN A 302 -6.59 16.08 -6.35
N LYS A 303 -5.80 17.02 -6.87
CA LYS A 303 -4.77 17.73 -6.11
C LYS A 303 -5.34 18.42 -4.88
N ASN A 304 -6.48 19.14 -5.02
CA ASN A 304 -7.11 19.84 -3.90
C ASN A 304 -7.65 18.85 -2.86
N MET A 305 -8.18 17.71 -3.29
CA MET A 305 -8.62 16.68 -2.36
C MET A 305 -7.46 16.02 -1.61
N ILE A 306 -6.28 15.87 -2.23
CA ILE A 306 -5.07 15.44 -1.51
C ILE A 306 -4.68 16.48 -0.46
N PHE A 307 -4.79 17.80 -0.76
CA PHE A 307 -4.58 18.86 0.23
C PHE A 307 -5.56 18.75 1.41
N VAL A 308 -6.83 18.48 1.16
CA VAL A 308 -7.81 18.24 2.24
C VAL A 308 -7.35 17.11 3.15
N GLY A 309 -6.84 16.01 2.57
CA GLY A 309 -6.27 14.91 3.34
C GLY A 309 -5.02 15.30 4.14
N ILE A 310 -4.08 16.04 3.54
CA ILE A 310 -2.87 16.54 4.23
C ILE A 310 -3.26 17.43 5.42
N VAL A 311 -4.20 18.34 5.24
CA VAL A 311 -4.71 19.22 6.32
C VAL A 311 -5.38 18.39 7.42
N THR A 312 -6.15 17.36 7.04
CA THR A 312 -6.73 16.42 8.02
C THR A 312 -5.64 15.71 8.83
N TYR A 313 -4.54 15.27 8.19
CA TYR A 313 -3.42 14.66 8.91
C TYR A 313 -2.66 15.64 9.80
N ILE A 314 -2.50 16.91 9.41
CA ILE A 314 -1.95 17.95 10.29
C ILE A 314 -2.85 18.11 11.53
N PHE A 315 -4.16 18.14 11.35
CA PHE A 315 -5.12 18.17 12.46
C PHE A 315 -5.03 16.92 13.35
N ILE A 316 -4.86 15.72 12.76
CA ILE A 316 -4.64 14.47 13.50
C ILE A 316 -3.38 14.56 14.39
N CYS A 317 -2.28 15.10 13.87
CA CYS A 317 -1.05 15.29 14.66
C CYS A 317 -1.25 16.25 15.84
N ILE A 318 -2.01 17.32 15.65
CA ILE A 318 -2.35 18.27 16.72
C ILE A 318 -3.26 17.60 17.75
N TYR A 319 -4.28 16.88 17.29
CA TYR A 319 -5.22 16.16 18.16
C TYR A 319 -4.53 15.04 18.97
N ALA A 320 -3.49 14.43 18.41
CA ALA A 320 -2.72 13.39 19.09
C ALA A 320 -2.13 13.83 20.42
N LEU A 321 -1.86 15.13 20.62
CA LEU A 321 -1.38 15.67 21.91
C LEU A 321 -2.43 15.57 23.04
N GLN A 322 -3.69 15.28 22.72
CA GLN A 322 -4.79 15.15 23.68
C GLN A 322 -5.18 13.69 23.94
N LEU A 323 -4.37 12.74 23.50
CA LEU A 323 -4.63 11.32 23.70
C LEU A 323 -4.37 10.92 25.16
N ASP A 324 -5.44 10.51 25.85
CA ASP A 324 -5.41 10.11 27.26
C ASP A 324 -6.32 8.90 27.58
N SER A 325 -7.14 8.47 26.61
CA SER A 325 -8.18 7.48 26.84
C SER A 325 -8.53 6.72 25.56
N LEU A 326 -9.25 5.61 25.69
CA LEU A 326 -9.81 4.87 24.57
C LEU A 326 -10.72 5.75 23.71
N LEU A 327 -11.49 6.65 24.30
CA LEU A 327 -12.41 7.51 23.54
C LEU A 327 -11.65 8.48 22.63
N THR A 328 -10.65 9.17 23.17
CA THR A 328 -9.81 10.09 22.37
C THR A 328 -9.05 9.34 21.27
N PHE A 329 -8.61 8.12 21.56
CA PHE A 329 -7.95 7.27 20.56
C PHE A 329 -8.92 6.78 19.46
N ILE A 330 -10.18 6.46 19.77
CA ILE A 330 -11.21 6.13 18.78
C ILE A 330 -11.50 7.34 17.87
N ILE A 331 -11.61 8.54 18.44
CA ILE A 331 -11.82 9.77 17.63
C ILE A 331 -10.66 9.98 16.66
N LEU A 332 -9.41 9.85 17.12
CA LEU A 332 -8.24 9.92 16.27
C LEU A 332 -8.29 8.88 15.15
N ALA A 333 -8.63 7.64 15.46
CA ALA A 333 -8.74 6.55 14.51
C ALA A 333 -9.83 6.82 13.45
N LEU A 334 -10.97 7.38 13.85
CA LEU A 334 -12.02 7.81 12.92
C LEU A 334 -11.50 8.89 11.98
N LEU A 335 -10.78 9.89 12.48
CA LEU A 335 -10.18 10.94 11.65
C LEU A 335 -9.17 10.34 10.64
N VAL A 336 -8.31 9.42 11.07
CA VAL A 336 -7.37 8.70 10.18
C VAL A 336 -8.16 7.97 9.08
N GLY A 337 -9.21 7.23 9.44
CA GLY A 337 -10.07 6.52 8.49
C GLY A 337 -10.68 7.45 7.43
N THR A 338 -11.01 8.70 7.78
CA THR A 338 -11.59 9.65 6.82
C THR A 338 -10.63 10.11 5.73
N ALA A 339 -9.32 10.08 5.96
CA ALA A 339 -8.32 10.63 5.05
C ALA A 339 -7.42 9.58 4.37
N GLN A 340 -7.11 8.48 5.06
CA GLN A 340 -6.09 7.51 4.65
C GLN A 340 -6.30 6.97 3.24
N GLY A 341 -7.46 6.40 2.97
CA GLY A 341 -7.77 5.78 1.68
C GLY A 341 -7.84 6.80 0.55
N GLY A 342 -8.42 7.97 0.84
CA GLY A 342 -8.55 9.06 -0.12
C GLY A 342 -7.21 9.62 -0.58
N VAL A 343 -6.31 9.92 0.35
CA VAL A 343 -4.96 10.43 0.04
C VAL A 343 -4.17 9.43 -0.80
N GLN A 344 -4.15 8.16 -0.42
CA GLN A 344 -3.42 7.12 -1.15
C GLN A 344 -3.99 6.92 -2.57
N ALA A 345 -5.31 6.81 -2.68
CA ALA A 345 -6.00 6.57 -3.93
C ALA A 345 -5.83 7.72 -4.93
N LEU A 346 -5.99 8.96 -4.48
CA LEU A 346 -5.83 10.13 -5.33
C LEU A 346 -4.36 10.41 -5.67
N SER A 347 -3.42 10.05 -4.79
CA SER A 347 -1.99 10.11 -5.10
C SER A 347 -1.63 9.18 -6.25
N ARG A 348 -2.13 7.93 -6.23
CA ARG A 348 -1.92 6.96 -7.31
C ARG A 348 -2.53 7.45 -8.64
N SER A 349 -3.74 7.97 -8.62
CA SER A 349 -4.39 8.47 -9.83
C SER A 349 -3.76 9.76 -10.36
N LEU A 350 -3.41 10.71 -9.48
CA LEU A 350 -2.72 11.93 -9.89
C LEU A 350 -1.37 11.62 -10.53
N PHE A 351 -0.60 10.71 -9.92
CA PHE A 351 0.67 10.29 -10.51
C PHE A 351 0.48 9.68 -11.91
N GLY A 352 -0.53 8.82 -12.07
CA GLY A 352 -0.87 8.27 -13.36
C GLY A 352 -1.22 9.31 -14.43
N GLN A 353 -1.84 10.42 -14.05
CA GLN A 353 -2.15 11.51 -14.98
C GLN A 353 -0.91 12.35 -15.38
N LEU A 354 0.18 12.27 -14.60
CA LEU A 354 1.42 13.03 -14.82
C LEU A 354 2.46 12.30 -15.68
N ILE A 355 2.25 11.02 -15.97
CA ILE A 355 3.25 10.15 -16.62
C ILE A 355 2.80 9.70 -18.02
N PRO A 356 3.75 9.32 -18.91
CA PRO A 356 3.42 8.68 -20.19
C PRO A 356 2.78 7.31 -19.98
N LYS A 357 1.70 7.03 -20.69
CA LYS A 357 0.95 5.76 -20.54
C LYS A 357 1.77 4.54 -20.97
N GLU A 358 2.60 4.69 -21.98
CA GLU A 358 3.46 3.63 -22.53
C GLU A 358 4.59 3.24 -21.60
N GLN A 359 4.94 4.12 -20.63
CA GLN A 359 6.00 3.92 -19.62
C GLN A 359 5.43 3.82 -18.21
N ALA A 360 4.15 3.49 -18.07
CA ALA A 360 3.45 3.50 -16.79
C ALA A 360 4.13 2.61 -15.75
N ASN A 361 4.56 1.40 -16.10
CA ASN A 361 5.18 0.48 -15.15
C ASN A 361 6.56 0.96 -14.68
N GLU A 362 7.38 1.58 -15.56
CA GLU A 362 8.64 2.20 -15.18
C GLU A 362 8.43 3.29 -14.13
N PHE A 363 7.51 4.22 -14.40
CA PHE A 363 7.20 5.31 -13.48
C PHE A 363 6.56 4.83 -12.18
N PHE A 364 5.67 3.85 -12.20
CA PHE A 364 5.16 3.22 -10.98
C PHE A 364 6.23 2.43 -10.22
N GLY A 365 7.28 1.97 -10.89
CA GLY A 365 8.50 1.49 -10.25
C GLY A 365 9.15 2.58 -9.39
N PHE A 366 9.31 3.80 -9.91
CA PHE A 366 9.78 4.95 -9.11
C PHE A 366 8.81 5.32 -7.99
N TYR A 367 7.51 5.35 -8.27
CA TYR A 367 6.47 5.61 -7.24
C TYR A 367 6.60 4.64 -6.05
N ASN A 368 6.81 3.35 -6.34
CA ASN A 368 7.04 2.33 -5.31
C ASN A 368 8.32 2.58 -4.49
N ILE A 369 9.42 2.99 -5.13
CA ILE A 369 10.65 3.36 -4.41
C ILE A 369 10.35 4.49 -3.43
N PHE A 370 9.81 5.60 -3.91
CA PHE A 370 9.54 6.76 -3.08
C PHE A 370 8.60 6.41 -1.93
N GLY A 371 7.51 5.65 -2.18
CA GLY A 371 6.59 5.21 -1.14
C GLY A 371 7.20 4.27 -0.09
N LYS A 372 8.16 3.41 -0.49
CA LYS A 372 8.83 2.47 0.42
C LYS A 372 9.93 3.12 1.24
N PHE A 373 10.76 3.97 0.62
CA PHE A 373 11.78 4.71 1.35
C PHE A 373 11.17 5.79 2.25
N ALA A 374 10.03 6.34 1.89
CA ALA A 374 9.24 7.21 2.74
C ALA A 374 8.95 6.57 4.11
N ALA A 375 8.74 5.26 4.17
CA ALA A 375 8.40 4.55 5.41
C ALA A 375 9.54 4.49 6.46
N VAL A 376 10.62 5.23 6.28
CA VAL A 376 11.81 5.24 7.15
C VAL A 376 11.95 6.55 7.92
N VAL A 377 11.71 7.69 7.27
CA VAL A 377 12.00 9.02 7.85
C VAL A 377 11.04 9.34 8.99
N GLY A 378 9.75 9.07 8.81
CA GLY A 378 8.73 9.34 9.83
C GLY A 378 8.95 8.59 11.14
N PRO A 379 9.10 7.25 11.14
CA PRO A 379 9.40 6.50 12.36
C PRO A 379 10.70 6.94 13.06
N LEU A 380 11.73 7.30 12.27
CA LEU A 380 12.98 7.86 12.85
C LEU A 380 12.73 9.21 13.52
N LEU A 381 11.95 10.08 12.90
CA LEU A 381 11.59 11.39 13.44
C LEU A 381 10.78 11.22 14.75
N VAL A 382 9.76 10.35 14.72
CA VAL A 382 8.97 10.04 15.94
C VAL A 382 9.86 9.50 17.04
N GLY A 383 10.70 8.50 16.74
CA GLY A 383 11.60 7.89 17.74
C GLY A 383 12.57 8.89 18.34
N LEU A 384 13.22 9.72 17.50
CA LEU A 384 14.18 10.72 17.95
C LEU A 384 13.52 11.77 18.87
N ILE A 385 12.39 12.34 18.44
CA ILE A 385 11.68 13.36 19.23
C ILE A 385 11.15 12.75 20.54
N SER A 386 10.56 11.55 20.49
CA SER A 386 10.10 10.84 21.69
C SER A 386 11.21 10.59 22.69
N GLN A 387 12.43 10.25 22.22
CA GLN A 387 13.60 10.09 23.09
C GLN A 387 14.04 11.42 23.72
N LEU A 388 14.02 12.51 22.95
CA LEU A 388 14.47 13.82 23.44
C LEU A 388 13.48 14.45 24.43
N THR A 389 12.18 14.24 24.24
CA THR A 389 11.12 14.85 25.06
C THR A 389 10.63 13.91 26.19
N GLY A 390 10.89 12.60 26.08
CA GLY A 390 10.33 11.59 26.99
C GLY A 390 8.86 11.28 26.74
N ASN A 391 8.27 11.76 25.64
CA ASN A 391 6.84 11.62 25.32
C ASN A 391 6.62 11.21 23.85
N SER A 392 5.96 10.08 23.62
CA SER A 392 5.68 9.56 22.28
C SER A 392 4.70 10.44 21.50
N LEU A 393 3.83 11.18 22.17
CA LEU A 393 2.87 12.08 21.53
C LEU A 393 3.56 13.27 20.86
N ASP A 394 4.65 13.78 21.43
CA ASP A 394 5.46 14.84 20.81
C ASP A 394 6.14 14.33 19.53
N GLY A 395 6.52 13.06 19.50
CA GLY A 395 7.02 12.41 18.29
C GLY A 395 5.98 12.39 17.17
N VAL A 396 4.73 12.04 17.48
CA VAL A 396 3.62 12.08 16.51
C VAL A 396 3.33 13.50 16.04
N PHE A 397 3.35 14.48 16.95
CA PHE A 397 3.18 15.88 16.62
C PHE A 397 4.24 16.38 15.62
N ALA A 398 5.49 15.93 15.76
CA ALA A 398 6.59 16.33 14.88
C ALA A 398 6.38 15.91 13.41
N LEU A 399 5.50 14.94 13.12
CA LEU A 399 5.14 14.53 11.76
C LEU A 399 4.49 15.65 10.95
N ILE A 400 3.99 16.70 11.58
CA ILE A 400 3.50 17.91 10.91
C ILE A 400 4.54 18.46 9.92
N ILE A 401 5.82 18.36 10.24
CA ILE A 401 6.92 18.82 9.39
C ILE A 401 6.85 18.11 8.02
N LEU A 402 6.62 16.80 8.01
CA LEU A 402 6.52 16.02 6.78
C LEU A 402 5.29 16.43 5.95
N PHE A 403 4.15 16.63 6.60
CA PHE A 403 2.93 17.07 5.93
C PHE A 403 3.06 18.49 5.36
N VAL A 404 3.69 19.40 6.08
CA VAL A 404 3.92 20.78 5.62
C VAL A 404 4.87 20.79 4.41
N ILE A 405 6.01 20.09 4.48
CA ILE A 405 6.95 19.99 3.36
C ILE A 405 6.26 19.35 2.15
N GLY A 406 5.60 18.20 2.34
CA GLY A 406 4.86 17.51 1.28
C GLY A 406 3.78 18.37 0.65
N GLY A 407 3.03 19.13 1.47
CA GLY A 407 2.01 20.07 1.02
C GLY A 407 2.60 21.23 0.20
N ILE A 408 3.69 21.86 0.67
CA ILE A 408 4.38 22.92 -0.07
C ILE A 408 4.86 22.43 -1.44
N LEU A 409 5.49 21.25 -1.49
CA LEU A 409 5.95 20.66 -2.75
C LEU A 409 4.78 20.33 -3.68
N LEU A 410 3.69 19.76 -3.14
CA LEU A 410 2.48 19.48 -3.91
C LEU A 410 1.85 20.74 -4.49
N PHE A 411 1.95 21.89 -3.79
CA PHE A 411 1.43 23.16 -4.29
C PHE A 411 2.05 23.54 -5.65
N PHE A 412 3.33 23.28 -5.86
CA PHE A 412 4.03 23.57 -7.11
C PHE A 412 3.81 22.53 -8.21
N VAL A 413 3.17 21.40 -7.93
CA VAL A 413 2.82 20.41 -8.96
C VAL A 413 1.71 20.99 -9.84
N GLN A 414 1.93 21.02 -11.14
CA GLN A 414 0.95 21.41 -12.14
C GLN A 414 0.25 20.18 -12.69
N VAL A 415 -1.06 20.14 -12.54
CA VAL A 415 -1.89 19.04 -13.07
C VAL A 415 -2.25 19.37 -14.52
N PRO A 416 -1.99 18.49 -15.50
CA PRO A 416 -2.40 18.72 -16.89
C PRO A 416 -3.91 18.88 -16.98
N ASP A 417 -4.37 19.86 -17.76
CA ASP A 417 -5.79 20.00 -18.06
C ASP A 417 -6.21 18.83 -18.98
N PRO A 418 -7.19 18.00 -18.57
CA PRO A 418 -7.67 16.90 -19.40
C PRO A 418 -8.15 17.32 -20.77
N GLN A 419 -8.64 18.56 -20.92
CA GLN A 419 -9.11 19.10 -22.19
C GLN A 419 -7.98 19.50 -23.15
N ALA A 420 -6.81 19.85 -22.64
CA ALA A 420 -5.65 20.19 -23.46
C ALA A 420 -4.97 18.96 -24.10
N LYS A 421 -5.12 17.76 -23.50
CA LYS A 421 -4.56 16.50 -24.03
C LYS A 421 -5.33 15.93 -25.23
N GLN A 422 -6.55 16.41 -25.52
CA GLN A 422 -7.35 15.93 -26.66
C GLN A 422 -7.09 16.74 -27.96
N GLN A 423 -6.26 17.77 -27.91
CA GLN A 423 -5.98 18.66 -29.05
C GLN A 423 -4.59 18.46 -29.66
N ASN A 424 -3.77 17.58 -29.10
CA ASN A 424 -2.47 17.16 -29.66
C ASN A 424 -2.48 15.64 -29.96
#